data_978bc128a37c909b495d1b5483eaa9fc
#
_entry.id   978bc128a37c909b495d1b5483eaa9fc
#
_cell.length_a   1.000
_cell.length_b   1.000
_cell.length_c   1.000
_cell.angle_alpha   90.00
_cell.angle_beta   90.00
_cell.angle_gamma   90.00
#
_symmetry.space_group_name_H-M   'P 1'
#
loop_
_entity.id
_entity.type
_entity.pdbx_description
1 polymer ?
#
loop_
_entity_poly.entity_id
_entity_poly.type
_entity_poly.pdbx_seq_one_letter_code
_entity_poly.pdbx_strand_id
1 'polypeptide(L)'
;MYEVYLKKGEERRILSGHSWVYANEVQEIKGKDKNGSLATVFTHDKKYIGKGYINHLSKILVRIFIRNDDIDDEEFYKKRIKAANDMRIALGFDDAYRMVFAESDDLPALIIDKYADVLVMECLSLGISQRKDLIVKCLVDLFHPKGIFEKSEAQVLKKEGVPETQGVLYGEVPEKIVISENGVKMYVDVRNGQKTGYFLDQKEN
;
A
#
# COMPACT_ATOMS: atom_id res chain seq x y z
N MET A 1 -19.90 4.82 9.30
CA MET A 1 -19.00 3.70 8.95
C MET A 1 -19.80 2.64 8.24
N TYR A 2 -19.21 1.95 7.26
CA TYR A 2 -19.86 0.81 6.57
C TYR A 2 -19.71 -0.49 7.34
N GLU A 3 -20.74 -1.33 7.27
CA GLU A 3 -20.73 -2.74 7.67
C GLU A 3 -21.01 -3.59 6.44
N VAL A 4 -20.11 -4.54 6.15
CA VAL A 4 -20.18 -5.40 4.95
C VAL A 4 -20.36 -6.84 5.41
N TYR A 5 -21.46 -7.47 5.00
CA TYR A 5 -21.81 -8.84 5.35
C TYR A 5 -21.58 -9.74 4.15
N LEU A 6 -20.77 -10.77 4.32
CA LEU A 6 -20.46 -11.74 3.26
C LEU A 6 -21.60 -12.74 3.05
N LYS A 7 -21.70 -13.29 1.85
CA LYS A 7 -22.54 -14.44 1.57
C LYS A 7 -22.00 -15.67 2.29
N LYS A 8 -22.88 -16.61 2.62
CA LYS A 8 -22.50 -17.86 3.28
C LYS A 8 -21.49 -18.64 2.43
N GLY A 9 -20.35 -18.96 3.02
CA GLY A 9 -19.26 -19.72 2.40
C GLY A 9 -18.16 -18.86 1.77
N GLU A 10 -18.42 -17.57 1.48
CA GLU A 10 -17.45 -16.66 0.87
C GLU A 10 -16.40 -16.15 1.89
N GLU A 11 -16.65 -16.33 3.18
CA GLU A 11 -15.74 -15.96 4.26
C GLU A 11 -14.47 -16.83 4.32
N ARG A 12 -14.49 -18.05 3.75
CA ARG A 12 -13.40 -19.03 3.91
C ARG A 12 -12.04 -18.51 3.47
N ARG A 13 -11.98 -17.92 2.28
CA ARG A 13 -10.76 -17.35 1.71
C ARG A 13 -10.24 -16.17 2.54
N ILE A 14 -11.15 -15.33 3.02
CA ILE A 14 -10.83 -14.15 3.83
C ILE A 14 -10.31 -14.58 5.22
N LEU A 15 -10.93 -15.57 5.84
CA LEU A 15 -10.49 -16.14 7.13
C LEU A 15 -9.12 -16.84 7.01
N SER A 16 -8.77 -17.36 5.83
CA SER A 16 -7.44 -17.92 5.55
C SER A 16 -6.36 -16.87 5.30
N GLY A 17 -6.66 -15.57 5.50
CA GLY A 17 -5.68 -14.49 5.39
C GLY A 17 -5.77 -13.63 4.13
N HIS A 18 -6.62 -13.98 3.16
CA HIS A 18 -6.75 -13.16 1.95
C HIS A 18 -7.36 -11.79 2.26
N SER A 19 -6.80 -10.75 1.68
CA SER A 19 -7.15 -9.35 2.03
C SER A 19 -8.29 -8.76 1.17
N TRP A 20 -8.71 -9.40 0.08
CA TRP A 20 -9.66 -8.84 -0.87
C TRP A 20 -11.05 -9.43 -0.72
N VAL A 21 -12.03 -8.57 -0.54
CA VAL A 21 -13.46 -8.88 -0.62
C VAL A 21 -13.97 -8.35 -1.95
N TYR A 22 -14.48 -9.24 -2.80
CA TYR A 22 -15.06 -8.84 -4.07
C TYR A 22 -16.54 -8.48 -3.92
N ALA A 23 -17.04 -7.59 -4.77
CA ALA A 23 -18.43 -7.13 -4.71
C ALA A 23 -19.46 -8.28 -4.84
N ASN A 24 -19.15 -9.31 -5.63
CA ASN A 24 -20.03 -10.48 -5.80
C ASN A 24 -20.06 -11.42 -4.59
N GLU A 25 -19.12 -11.30 -3.65
CA GLU A 25 -19.06 -12.07 -2.39
C GLU A 25 -19.94 -11.46 -1.29
N VAL A 26 -20.42 -10.23 -1.50
CA VAL A 26 -21.17 -9.47 -0.50
C VAL A 26 -22.65 -9.74 -0.60
N GLN A 27 -23.28 -10.02 0.54
CA GLN A 27 -24.72 -10.19 0.69
C GLN A 27 -25.42 -8.87 0.96
N GLU A 28 -24.86 -8.05 1.88
CA GLU A 28 -25.48 -6.80 2.33
C GLU A 28 -24.39 -5.79 2.74
N ILE A 29 -24.68 -4.50 2.49
CA ILE A 29 -23.87 -3.39 2.99
C ILE A 29 -24.81 -2.48 3.80
N LYS A 30 -24.47 -2.21 5.05
CA LYS A 30 -25.17 -1.28 5.92
C LYS A 30 -24.35 -0.02 6.19
N GLY A 31 -25.03 1.01 6.66
CA GLY A 31 -24.39 2.29 6.97
C GLY A 31 -24.15 3.15 5.73
N LYS A 32 -23.57 4.33 5.98
CA LYS A 32 -23.26 5.31 4.94
C LYS A 32 -22.01 6.09 5.37
N ASP A 33 -21.09 6.27 4.42
CA ASP A 33 -19.88 7.06 4.60
C ASP A 33 -19.32 7.45 3.23
N LYS A 34 -18.17 8.12 3.19
CA LYS A 34 -17.46 8.43 1.94
C LYS A 34 -16.89 7.15 1.33
N ASN A 35 -16.85 7.10 0.00
CA ASN A 35 -16.08 6.07 -0.69
C ASN A 35 -14.59 6.19 -0.33
N GLY A 36 -13.91 5.08 -0.06
CA GLY A 36 -12.55 5.07 0.49
C GLY A 36 -12.47 5.09 2.02
N SER A 37 -13.61 5.20 2.73
CA SER A 37 -13.65 5.09 4.19
C SER A 37 -13.48 3.64 4.67
N LEU A 38 -13.26 3.48 5.98
CA LEU A 38 -13.24 2.17 6.62
C LEU A 38 -14.62 1.50 6.56
N ALA A 39 -14.59 0.22 6.28
CA ALA A 39 -15.71 -0.70 6.40
C ALA A 39 -15.32 -1.86 7.33
N THR A 40 -16.24 -2.27 8.19
CA THR A 40 -16.10 -3.48 8.99
C THR A 40 -16.72 -4.65 8.22
N VAL A 41 -15.98 -5.74 8.09
CA VAL A 41 -16.42 -6.94 7.36
C VAL A 41 -16.83 -8.02 8.35
N PHE A 42 -17.98 -8.65 8.08
CA PHE A 42 -18.57 -9.70 8.87
C PHE A 42 -18.88 -10.93 8.01
N THR A 43 -18.89 -12.09 8.62
CA THR A 43 -19.45 -13.32 8.03
C THR A 43 -20.97 -13.17 7.86
N HIS A 44 -21.61 -14.14 7.15
CA HIS A 44 -23.07 -14.16 7.01
C HIS A 44 -23.80 -14.30 8.35
N ASP A 45 -23.18 -14.94 9.36
CA ASP A 45 -23.70 -15.09 10.73
C ASP A 45 -23.18 -14.00 11.69
N LYS A 46 -22.75 -12.86 11.13
CA LYS A 46 -22.38 -11.61 11.83
C LYS A 46 -21.16 -11.71 12.73
N LYS A 47 -20.26 -12.65 12.50
CA LYS A 47 -18.97 -12.70 13.18
C LYS A 47 -17.99 -11.73 12.53
N TYR A 48 -17.25 -11.00 13.33
CA TYR A 48 -16.22 -10.07 12.88
C TYR A 48 -15.10 -10.79 12.11
N ILE A 49 -14.67 -10.21 11.00
CA ILE A 49 -13.53 -10.70 10.21
C ILE A 49 -12.38 -9.70 10.22
N GLY A 50 -12.67 -8.41 10.04
CA GLY A 50 -11.65 -7.38 9.93
C GLY A 50 -12.22 -6.05 9.44
N LYS A 51 -11.32 -5.06 9.30
CA LYS A 51 -11.65 -3.74 8.73
C LYS A 51 -10.76 -3.47 7.52
N GLY A 52 -11.29 -2.72 6.57
CA GLY A 52 -10.56 -2.32 5.37
C GLY A 52 -11.19 -1.13 4.67
N TYR A 53 -10.54 -0.61 3.64
CA TYR A 53 -11.10 0.48 2.85
C TYR A 53 -12.08 -0.06 1.81
N ILE A 54 -13.27 0.54 1.76
CA ILE A 54 -14.31 0.23 0.78
C ILE A 54 -14.16 1.11 -0.46
N ASN A 55 -14.31 0.50 -1.65
CA ASN A 55 -14.43 1.24 -2.90
C ASN A 55 -15.53 0.65 -3.77
N HIS A 56 -16.64 1.38 -3.88
CA HIS A 56 -17.81 0.96 -4.65
C HIS A 56 -17.59 0.94 -6.18
N LEU A 57 -16.52 1.56 -6.68
CA LEU A 57 -16.17 1.57 -8.10
C LEU A 57 -15.28 0.39 -8.49
N SER A 58 -14.64 -0.24 -7.51
CA SER A 58 -13.72 -1.37 -7.71
C SER A 58 -14.43 -2.72 -7.67
N LYS A 59 -13.93 -3.69 -8.44
CA LYS A 59 -14.33 -5.10 -8.26
C LYS A 59 -13.89 -5.65 -6.91
N ILE A 60 -12.76 -5.16 -6.37
CA ILE A 60 -12.32 -5.43 -5.00
C ILE A 60 -13.00 -4.40 -4.11
N LEU A 61 -14.18 -4.76 -3.61
CA LEU A 61 -15.03 -3.84 -2.84
C LEU A 61 -14.38 -3.39 -1.54
N VAL A 62 -13.76 -4.34 -0.79
CA VAL A 62 -13.04 -4.01 0.45
C VAL A 62 -11.65 -4.64 0.43
N ARG A 63 -10.63 -3.85 0.79
CA ARG A 63 -9.26 -4.34 1.04
C ARG A 63 -9.02 -4.35 2.55
N ILE A 64 -9.08 -5.55 3.15
CA ILE A 64 -8.90 -5.75 4.59
C ILE A 64 -7.42 -5.64 4.94
N PHE A 65 -7.10 -4.86 5.97
CA PHE A 65 -5.74 -4.70 6.50
C PHE A 65 -5.69 -4.66 8.05
N ILE A 66 -6.84 -4.55 8.72
CA ILE A 66 -6.95 -4.64 10.17
C ILE A 66 -7.78 -5.88 10.52
N ARG A 67 -7.19 -6.82 11.27
CA ARG A 67 -7.86 -8.06 11.70
C ARG A 67 -7.99 -8.20 13.20
N ASN A 68 -7.42 -7.28 13.94
CA ASN A 68 -7.42 -7.16 15.40
C ASN A 68 -8.05 -5.81 15.81
N ASP A 69 -7.75 -5.35 16.99
CA ASP A 69 -8.23 -4.08 17.54
C ASP A 69 -7.40 -2.86 17.10
N ASP A 70 -6.47 -3.00 16.15
CA ASP A 70 -5.69 -1.88 15.63
C ASP A 70 -6.60 -0.77 15.09
N ILE A 71 -6.14 0.46 15.20
CA ILE A 71 -6.82 1.67 14.73
C ILE A 71 -6.11 2.15 13.45
N ASP A 72 -6.87 2.64 12.48
CA ASP A 72 -6.36 3.27 11.25
C ASP A 72 -5.81 4.68 11.57
N ASP A 73 -4.62 4.73 12.17
CA ASP A 73 -3.94 5.94 12.61
C ASP A 73 -2.44 5.95 12.23
N GLU A 74 -1.75 6.99 12.66
CA GLU A 74 -0.32 7.19 12.39
C GLU A 74 0.55 6.06 12.97
N GLU A 75 0.26 5.62 14.19
CA GLU A 75 1.03 4.58 14.87
C GLU A 75 0.91 3.22 14.15
N PHE A 76 -0.28 2.91 13.66
CA PHE A 76 -0.53 1.73 12.84
C PHE A 76 0.36 1.70 11.59
N TYR A 77 0.42 2.80 10.83
CA TYR A 77 1.26 2.87 9.62
C TYR A 77 2.75 2.82 9.97
N LYS A 78 3.19 3.57 10.97
CA LYS A 78 4.59 3.55 11.44
C LYS A 78 5.04 2.15 11.82
N LYS A 79 4.25 1.44 12.62
CA LYS A 79 4.54 0.07 13.05
C LYS A 79 4.72 -0.89 11.88
N ARG A 80 3.80 -0.88 10.90
CA ARG A 80 3.83 -1.80 9.77
C ARG A 80 4.92 -1.46 8.75
N ILE A 81 5.08 -0.19 8.42
CA ILE A 81 6.13 0.27 7.51
C ILE A 81 7.51 -0.04 8.11
N LYS A 82 7.68 0.23 9.42
CA LYS A 82 8.93 -0.10 10.11
C LYS A 82 9.21 -1.60 10.11
N ALA A 83 8.22 -2.43 10.42
CA ALA A 83 8.38 -3.89 10.42
C ALA A 83 8.74 -4.43 9.04
N ALA A 84 8.10 -3.91 7.98
CA ALA A 84 8.42 -4.26 6.60
C ALA A 84 9.87 -3.88 6.24
N ASN A 85 10.30 -2.67 6.59
CA ASN A 85 11.67 -2.23 6.38
C ASN A 85 12.68 -3.08 7.17
N ASP A 86 12.45 -3.29 8.46
CA ASP A 86 13.35 -4.06 9.32
C ASP A 86 13.57 -5.48 8.80
N MET A 87 12.52 -6.10 8.24
CA MET A 87 12.62 -7.42 7.61
C MET A 87 13.56 -7.38 6.40
N ARG A 88 13.48 -6.36 5.53
CA ARG A 88 14.39 -6.19 4.37
C ARG A 88 15.84 -6.00 4.81
N ILE A 89 16.05 -5.16 5.80
CA ILE A 89 17.39 -4.96 6.38
C ILE A 89 17.95 -6.27 6.95
N ALA A 90 17.15 -7.04 7.68
CA ALA A 90 17.56 -8.34 8.22
C ALA A 90 17.90 -9.36 7.11
N LEU A 91 17.32 -9.23 5.91
CA LEU A 91 17.63 -10.02 4.72
C LEU A 91 18.85 -9.50 3.94
N GLY A 92 19.50 -8.42 4.39
CA GLY A 92 20.71 -7.87 3.77
C GLY A 92 20.46 -6.85 2.65
N PHE A 93 19.24 -6.35 2.52
CA PHE A 93 18.98 -5.22 1.63
C PHE A 93 19.47 -3.91 2.26
N ASP A 94 20.06 -3.02 1.46
CA ASP A 94 20.72 -1.82 1.96
C ASP A 94 20.36 -0.53 1.18
N ASP A 95 20.82 -0.42 -0.07
CA ASP A 95 20.80 0.85 -0.81
C ASP A 95 19.55 1.00 -1.70
N ALA A 96 19.15 -0.07 -2.40
CA ALA A 96 17.96 -0.07 -3.24
C ALA A 96 17.15 -1.35 -3.07
N TYR A 97 15.89 -1.20 -2.65
CA TYR A 97 14.98 -2.34 -2.43
C TYR A 97 13.53 -1.90 -2.30
N ARG A 98 12.62 -2.86 -2.51
CA ARG A 98 11.21 -2.71 -2.18
C ARG A 98 11.00 -2.76 -0.67
N MET A 99 10.79 -1.58 -0.07
CA MET A 99 10.59 -1.43 1.37
C MET A 99 9.23 -1.97 1.82
N VAL A 100 8.16 -1.67 1.07
CA VAL A 100 6.80 -2.15 1.32
C VAL A 100 6.22 -2.77 0.06
N PHE A 101 5.67 -3.98 0.19
CA PHE A 101 5.05 -4.73 -0.90
C PHE A 101 3.58 -5.09 -0.63
N ALA A 102 2.75 -4.09 -0.58
CA ALA A 102 1.28 -4.21 -0.56
C ALA A 102 0.76 -5.27 0.43
N GLU A 103 -0.02 -6.22 -0.06
CA GLU A 103 -0.65 -7.28 0.73
C GLU A 103 0.36 -8.17 1.46
N SER A 104 1.57 -8.32 0.94
CA SER A 104 2.64 -9.11 1.57
C SER A 104 3.13 -8.52 2.89
N ASP A 105 2.94 -7.22 3.09
CA ASP A 105 3.33 -6.49 4.29
C ASP A 105 2.10 -5.97 5.06
N ASP A 106 0.93 -6.55 4.82
CA ASP A 106 -0.33 -6.13 5.44
C ASP A 106 -0.70 -4.65 5.21
N LEU A 107 -0.21 -4.04 4.13
CA LEU A 107 -0.54 -2.69 3.67
C LEU A 107 -1.10 -2.72 2.24
N PRO A 108 -2.29 -3.31 2.03
CA PRO A 108 -2.84 -3.57 0.70
C PRO A 108 -2.85 -2.33 -0.19
N ALA A 109 -2.36 -2.51 -1.43
CA ALA A 109 -2.30 -1.46 -2.44
C ALA A 109 -1.33 -0.30 -2.13
N LEU A 110 -0.39 -0.46 -1.18
CA LEU A 110 0.71 0.45 -0.95
C LEU A 110 2.03 -0.21 -1.36
N ILE A 111 2.77 0.44 -2.26
CA ILE A 111 4.14 0.07 -2.60
C ILE A 111 5.05 1.22 -2.21
N ILE A 112 6.19 0.89 -1.59
CA ILE A 112 7.24 1.85 -1.28
C ILE A 112 8.58 1.22 -1.68
N ASP A 113 9.27 1.84 -2.61
CA ASP A 113 10.59 1.46 -3.05
C ASP A 113 11.62 2.50 -2.56
N LYS A 114 12.75 2.02 -2.05
CA LYS A 114 13.87 2.84 -1.60
C LYS A 114 14.96 2.85 -2.67
N TYR A 115 15.49 4.04 -2.95
CA TYR A 115 16.63 4.27 -3.83
C TYR A 115 17.58 5.24 -3.13
N ALA A 116 18.63 4.72 -2.50
CA ALA A 116 19.53 5.48 -1.62
C ALA A 116 18.75 6.24 -0.52
N ASP A 117 18.73 7.57 -0.57
CA ASP A 117 18.04 8.45 0.38
C ASP A 117 16.67 8.96 -0.14
N VAL A 118 16.19 8.44 -1.28
CA VAL A 118 14.90 8.78 -1.88
C VAL A 118 13.93 7.61 -1.77
N LEU A 119 12.68 7.91 -1.45
CA LEU A 119 11.59 6.94 -1.45
C LEU A 119 10.64 7.20 -2.63
N VAL A 120 10.19 6.13 -3.27
CA VAL A 120 9.15 6.20 -4.32
C VAL A 120 7.94 5.43 -3.85
N MET A 121 6.78 6.08 -3.88
CA MET A 121 5.51 5.54 -3.38
C MET A 121 4.50 5.37 -4.50
N GLU A 122 3.82 4.22 -4.54
CA GLU A 122 2.63 3.97 -5.37
C GLU A 122 1.41 3.77 -4.47
N CYS A 123 0.36 4.55 -4.69
CA CYS A 123 -0.95 4.42 -4.05
C CYS A 123 -1.92 3.77 -5.03
N LEU A 124 -2.13 2.46 -4.93
CA LEU A 124 -2.85 1.65 -5.92
C LEU A 124 -4.33 1.42 -5.58
N SER A 125 -4.88 2.14 -4.59
CA SER A 125 -6.31 2.11 -4.26
C SER A 125 -6.79 3.44 -3.72
N LEU A 126 -8.11 3.66 -3.78
CA LEU A 126 -8.75 4.89 -3.28
C LEU A 126 -8.46 5.13 -1.78
N GLY A 127 -8.56 4.08 -0.95
CA GLY A 127 -8.32 4.19 0.49
C GLY A 127 -6.89 4.63 0.83
N ILE A 128 -5.89 4.04 0.18
CA ILE A 128 -4.47 4.42 0.35
C ILE A 128 -4.21 5.82 -0.21
N SER A 129 -4.78 6.15 -1.37
CA SER A 129 -4.64 7.50 -1.94
C SER A 129 -5.18 8.59 -0.99
N GLN A 130 -6.28 8.32 -0.27
CA GLN A 130 -6.82 9.23 0.75
C GLN A 130 -5.97 9.31 2.02
N ARG A 131 -5.05 8.39 2.25
CA ARG A 131 -4.12 8.34 3.40
C ARG A 131 -2.71 8.79 3.05
N LYS A 132 -2.51 9.24 1.81
CA LYS A 132 -1.20 9.62 1.28
C LYS A 132 -0.41 10.54 2.21
N ASP A 133 -1.00 11.64 2.64
CA ASP A 133 -0.32 12.64 3.48
C ASP A 133 0.09 12.07 4.85
N LEU A 134 -0.76 11.21 5.44
CA LEU A 134 -0.44 10.50 6.67
C LEU A 134 0.73 9.53 6.48
N ILE A 135 0.74 8.78 5.37
CA ILE A 135 1.82 7.84 5.04
C ILE A 135 3.12 8.59 4.79
N VAL A 136 3.09 9.69 4.05
CA VAL A 136 4.26 10.56 3.82
C VAL A 136 4.83 11.06 5.15
N LYS A 137 3.98 11.54 6.06
CA LYS A 137 4.40 11.94 7.40
C LYS A 137 5.09 10.80 8.15
N CYS A 138 4.52 9.60 8.13
CA CYS A 138 5.13 8.42 8.76
C CYS A 138 6.50 8.10 8.17
N LEU A 139 6.66 8.18 6.85
CA LEU A 139 7.94 7.93 6.17
C LEU A 139 9.00 8.96 6.54
N VAL A 140 8.61 10.24 6.61
CA VAL A 140 9.51 11.32 7.03
C VAL A 140 9.97 11.12 8.47
N ASP A 141 9.06 10.83 9.37
CA ASP A 141 9.33 10.64 10.79
C ASP A 141 10.24 9.42 11.06
N LEU A 142 10.07 8.33 10.30
CA LEU A 142 10.80 7.08 10.50
C LEU A 142 12.19 7.07 9.85
N PHE A 143 12.31 7.63 8.64
CA PHE A 143 13.49 7.40 7.79
C PHE A 143 14.22 8.68 7.39
N HIS A 144 13.65 9.86 7.63
CA HIS A 144 14.23 11.16 7.27
C HIS A 144 14.77 11.21 5.83
N PRO A 145 13.98 10.77 4.82
CA PRO A 145 14.45 10.71 3.45
C PRO A 145 14.78 12.12 2.91
N LYS A 146 15.69 12.19 1.95
CA LYS A 146 15.97 13.43 1.22
C LYS A 146 14.76 13.89 0.42
N GLY A 147 14.02 12.94 -0.15
CA GLY A 147 12.78 13.23 -0.88
C GLY A 147 11.88 12.00 -0.99
N ILE A 148 10.59 12.27 -1.21
CA ILE A 148 9.58 11.25 -1.51
C ILE A 148 8.90 11.63 -2.82
N PHE A 149 8.86 10.68 -3.75
CA PHE A 149 8.22 10.82 -5.05
C PHE A 149 7.02 9.90 -5.17
N GLU A 150 5.90 10.38 -5.68
CA GLU A 150 4.77 9.54 -6.04
C GLU A 150 4.84 9.15 -7.51
N LYS A 151 4.61 7.88 -7.78
CA LYS A 151 4.49 7.36 -9.14
C LYS A 151 3.33 6.37 -9.25
N SER A 152 2.12 6.89 -9.09
CA SER A 152 0.88 6.11 -9.12
C SER A 152 0.28 6.13 -10.53
N GLU A 153 0.88 5.35 -11.46
CA GLU A 153 0.55 5.35 -12.90
C GLU A 153 -0.03 4.01 -13.41
N ALA A 154 -0.49 3.15 -12.52
CA ALA A 154 -0.92 1.84 -12.93
C ALA A 154 -2.32 1.84 -13.58
N GLN A 155 -2.53 1.03 -14.63
CA GLN A 155 -3.87 0.80 -15.20
C GLN A 155 -4.91 0.35 -14.17
N VAL A 156 -4.47 -0.21 -13.04
CA VAL A 156 -5.33 -0.58 -11.92
C VAL A 156 -6.08 0.62 -11.35
N LEU A 157 -5.49 1.82 -11.36
CA LEU A 157 -6.11 3.04 -10.84
C LEU A 157 -7.39 3.43 -11.58
N LYS A 158 -7.46 3.20 -12.89
CA LYS A 158 -8.68 3.42 -13.69
C LYS A 158 -9.84 2.54 -13.20
N LYS A 159 -9.54 1.30 -12.77
CA LYS A 159 -10.53 0.36 -12.21
C LYS A 159 -10.91 0.70 -10.77
N GLU A 160 -10.07 1.45 -10.09
CA GLU A 160 -10.32 1.97 -8.74
C GLU A 160 -11.01 3.33 -8.75
N GLY A 161 -11.18 3.97 -9.91
CA GLY A 161 -11.72 5.33 -10.05
C GLY A 161 -10.79 6.39 -9.41
N VAL A 162 -9.50 6.13 -9.39
CA VAL A 162 -8.47 7.02 -8.85
C VAL A 162 -7.67 7.59 -10.01
N PRO A 163 -7.42 8.91 -10.06
CA PRO A 163 -6.57 9.50 -11.09
C PRO A 163 -5.12 9.00 -10.96
N GLU A 164 -4.45 8.86 -12.08
CA GLU A 164 -2.99 8.67 -12.09
C GLU A 164 -2.33 9.94 -11.53
N THR A 165 -1.36 9.78 -10.66
CA THR A 165 -0.64 10.89 -10.02
C THR A 165 0.86 10.63 -10.02
N GLN A 166 1.62 11.68 -10.35
CA GLN A 166 3.08 11.67 -10.33
C GLN A 166 3.58 13.02 -9.79
N GLY A 167 4.57 13.00 -8.92
CA GLY A 167 5.17 14.22 -8.41
C GLY A 167 5.93 14.07 -7.12
N VAL A 168 6.63 15.15 -6.72
CA VAL A 168 7.33 15.23 -5.45
C VAL A 168 6.30 15.44 -4.34
N LEU A 169 6.31 14.57 -3.32
CA LEU A 169 5.45 14.66 -2.14
C LEU A 169 6.17 15.31 -0.96
N TYR A 170 7.50 15.15 -0.89
CA TYR A 170 8.32 15.70 0.19
C TYR A 170 9.75 15.94 -0.28
N GLY A 171 10.38 17.00 0.24
CA GLY A 171 11.80 17.29 0.08
C GLY A 171 12.25 17.49 -1.36
N GLU A 172 13.45 17.01 -1.67
CA GLU A 172 14.08 17.14 -2.99
C GLU A 172 14.33 15.76 -3.61
N VAL A 173 13.87 15.58 -4.84
CA VAL A 173 14.09 14.36 -5.62
C VAL A 173 14.96 14.69 -6.82
N PRO A 174 16.24 14.27 -6.85
CA PRO A 174 17.13 14.49 -7.98
C PRO A 174 16.62 13.82 -9.26
N GLU A 175 17.01 14.37 -10.41
CA GLU A 175 16.71 13.74 -11.72
C GLU A 175 17.38 12.38 -11.87
N LYS A 176 18.58 12.23 -11.30
CA LYS A 176 19.36 10.98 -11.31
C LYS A 176 19.74 10.63 -9.88
N ILE A 177 19.30 9.48 -9.43
CA ILE A 177 19.65 8.92 -8.12
C ILE A 177 20.74 7.88 -8.36
N VAL A 178 21.85 8.00 -7.63
CA VAL A 178 22.91 6.99 -7.67
C VAL A 178 22.60 5.90 -6.65
N ILE A 179 22.49 4.67 -7.08
CA ILE A 179 22.41 3.49 -6.23
C ILE A 179 23.63 2.59 -6.40
N SER A 180 23.89 1.75 -5.41
CA SER A 180 24.91 0.71 -5.47
C SER A 180 24.23 -0.66 -5.36
N GLU A 181 24.46 -1.53 -6.34
CA GLU A 181 23.98 -2.90 -6.33
C GLU A 181 25.13 -3.85 -6.66
N ASN A 182 25.43 -4.79 -5.76
CA ASN A 182 26.53 -5.75 -5.90
C ASN A 182 27.90 -5.07 -6.21
N GLY A 183 28.14 -3.87 -5.64
CA GLY A 183 29.36 -3.08 -5.86
C GLY A 183 29.38 -2.26 -7.15
N VAL A 184 28.35 -2.35 -7.97
CA VAL A 184 28.22 -1.55 -9.20
C VAL A 184 27.36 -0.33 -8.93
N LYS A 185 27.84 0.86 -9.27
CA LYS A 185 27.06 2.10 -9.20
C LYS A 185 26.29 2.32 -10.49
N MET A 186 25.02 2.65 -10.36
CA MET A 186 24.14 2.97 -11.48
C MET A 186 23.21 4.12 -11.20
N TYR A 187 22.67 4.73 -12.25
CA TYR A 187 21.70 5.80 -12.15
C TYR A 187 20.28 5.26 -12.27
N VAL A 188 19.41 5.72 -11.38
CA VAL A 188 17.98 5.46 -11.43
C VAL A 188 17.24 6.75 -11.75
N ASP A 189 16.33 6.70 -12.72
CA ASP A 189 15.39 7.77 -13.04
C ASP A 189 14.00 7.38 -12.55
N VAL A 190 13.62 7.91 -11.40
CA VAL A 190 12.31 7.62 -10.82
C VAL A 190 11.16 8.33 -11.52
N ARG A 191 11.45 9.37 -12.32
CA ARG A 191 10.44 10.13 -13.07
C ARG A 191 10.02 9.43 -14.35
N ASN A 192 10.99 9.00 -15.16
CA ASN A 192 10.74 8.48 -16.50
C ASN A 192 11.09 6.98 -16.64
N GLY A 193 11.77 6.39 -15.65
CA GLY A 193 12.13 4.98 -15.64
C GLY A 193 10.90 4.07 -15.56
N GLN A 194 11.07 2.80 -15.92
CA GLN A 194 10.00 1.80 -15.82
C GLN A 194 9.69 1.47 -14.35
N LYS A 195 8.46 1.05 -14.06
CA LYS A 195 7.96 0.80 -12.69
C LYS A 195 8.19 2.06 -11.82
N THR A 196 8.77 1.90 -10.65
CA THR A 196 9.16 3.00 -9.76
C THR A 196 10.49 3.67 -10.13
N GLY A 197 11.20 3.15 -11.15
CA GLY A 197 12.48 3.69 -11.64
C GLY A 197 13.49 2.62 -12.02
N TYR A 198 13.43 1.43 -11.38
CA TYR A 198 14.36 0.32 -11.61
C TYR A 198 13.71 -1.04 -11.29
N PHE A 199 14.31 -2.12 -11.83
CA PHE A 199 13.87 -3.50 -11.62
C PHE A 199 14.54 -4.10 -10.37
N LEU A 200 14.03 -3.78 -9.18
CA LEU A 200 14.59 -4.21 -7.89
C LEU A 200 14.58 -5.73 -7.66
N ASP A 201 13.78 -6.47 -8.43
CA ASP A 201 13.66 -7.93 -8.39
C ASP A 201 14.78 -8.66 -9.14
N GLN A 202 15.68 -7.95 -9.81
CA GLN A 202 16.77 -8.53 -10.60
C GLN A 202 18.13 -8.59 -9.85
N LYS A 203 18.17 -8.19 -8.58
CA LYS A 203 19.42 -8.09 -7.79
C LYS A 203 20.19 -9.42 -7.67
N GLU A 204 19.48 -10.55 -7.71
CA GLU A 204 20.07 -11.90 -7.54
C GLU A 204 20.33 -12.64 -8.86
N ASN A 205 20.14 -11.99 -10.01
CA ASN A 205 20.31 -12.58 -11.34
C ASN A 205 21.71 -12.37 -11.92
#